data_45b928fbbc2b5a4c16e396e70afa90ac
#
_entry.id   45b928fbbc2b5a4c16e396e70afa90ac
#
_cell.length_a   1.000
_cell.length_b   1.000
_cell.length_c   1.000
_cell.angle_alpha   90.00
_cell.angle_beta   90.00
_cell.angle_gamma   90.00
#
_symmetry.space_group_name_H-M   'P 1'
#
loop_
_entity.id
_entity.type
_entity.pdbx_description
1 polymer ?
#
loop_
_entity_poly.entity_id
_entity_poly.type
_entity_poly.pdbx_seq_one_letter_code
_entity_poly.pdbx_strand_id
1 'polypeptide(L)'
;MKLRALLTKGEEIRFISHLDYAALIERAIRRAKLPVAYSEGFNPHMKFSFASALAVGVTSEAEVMDVELSRPVAQPEAWDRLAAALPPGVRLGRLVPYEGKAKSLMAAVDRAEYRVRVPYAGAEEAARRAVAAFFAAPEAIYRRVLPKKTREVDAKAYLKEIRVEKEGGCLLLFLAIAVTPAGSLKPGEAIGLLAHDFGLAVEPREAQICRTALLSGGKDLFTLIES
;
A
#
# COMPACT_ATOMS: atom_id res chain seq x y z
N MET A 1 17.35 16.73 9.65
CA MET A 1 17.50 15.70 8.59
C MET A 1 16.34 14.72 8.67
N LYS A 2 15.85 14.26 7.55
CA LYS A 2 14.83 13.20 7.47
C LYS A 2 15.37 12.04 6.64
N LEU A 3 14.85 10.86 6.87
CA LEU A 3 15.11 9.65 6.07
C LEU A 3 13.80 9.20 5.44
N ARG A 4 13.77 9.03 4.12
CA ARG A 4 12.69 8.32 3.43
C ARG A 4 13.10 6.89 3.20
N ALA A 5 12.29 5.95 3.66
CA ALA A 5 12.53 4.52 3.53
C ALA A 5 11.44 3.83 2.73
N LEU A 6 11.85 2.88 1.89
CA LEU A 6 10.98 1.90 1.24
C LEU A 6 11.12 0.57 1.99
N LEU A 7 10.01 0.07 2.49
CA LEU A 7 9.93 -1.20 3.21
C LEU A 7 8.99 -2.17 2.51
N THR A 8 9.13 -3.46 2.82
CA THR A 8 8.17 -4.48 2.42
C THR A 8 7.29 -4.92 3.60
N LYS A 9 6.13 -5.51 3.30
CA LYS A 9 5.33 -6.30 4.23
C LYS A 9 5.11 -7.67 3.60
N GLY A 10 5.86 -8.67 4.08
CA GLY A 10 5.87 -10.03 3.55
C GLY A 10 4.70 -10.89 4.03
N GLU A 11 4.67 -12.13 3.52
CA GLU A 11 3.62 -13.12 3.81
C GLU A 11 3.53 -13.46 5.30
N GLU A 12 4.68 -13.52 5.98
CA GLU A 12 4.78 -13.93 7.39
C GLU A 12 4.01 -13.00 8.33
N ILE A 13 3.83 -11.75 7.91
CA ILE A 13 3.19 -10.70 8.70
C ILE A 13 1.98 -10.08 7.99
N ARG A 14 1.48 -10.68 6.90
CA ARG A 14 0.40 -10.07 6.10
C ARG A 14 -0.89 -9.83 6.88
N PHE A 15 -1.15 -10.62 7.91
CA PHE A 15 -2.38 -10.54 8.71
C PHE A 15 -2.33 -9.56 9.89
N ILE A 16 -1.20 -8.89 10.14
CA ILE A 16 -1.17 -7.80 11.12
C ILE A 16 -1.82 -6.53 10.55
N SER A 17 -2.44 -5.75 11.44
CA SER A 17 -3.02 -4.46 11.07
C SER A 17 -1.96 -3.42 10.68
N HIS A 18 -2.38 -2.33 10.05
CA HIS A 18 -1.45 -1.21 9.78
C HIS A 18 -0.85 -0.61 11.06
N LEU A 19 -1.64 -0.53 12.14
CA LEU A 19 -1.15 -0.01 13.42
C LEU A 19 -0.13 -0.97 14.06
N ASP A 20 -0.34 -2.26 13.98
CA ASP A 20 0.62 -3.26 14.47
C ASP A 20 1.91 -3.24 13.63
N TYR A 21 1.78 -3.07 12.30
CA TYR A 21 2.92 -2.90 11.42
C TYR A 21 3.70 -1.62 11.76
N ALA A 22 3.04 -0.50 11.99
CA ALA A 22 3.68 0.74 12.42
C ALA A 22 4.40 0.57 13.77
N ALA A 23 3.77 -0.08 14.75
CA ALA A 23 4.38 -0.36 16.03
C ALA A 23 5.57 -1.34 15.93
N LEU A 24 5.52 -2.27 14.98
CA LEU A 24 6.63 -3.19 14.69
C LEU A 24 7.83 -2.43 14.12
N ILE A 25 7.61 -1.51 13.19
CA ILE A 25 8.65 -0.65 12.61
C ILE A 25 9.20 0.33 13.64
N GLU A 26 8.37 0.94 14.48
CA GLU A 26 8.82 1.78 15.59
C GLU A 26 9.80 1.04 16.50
N ARG A 27 9.48 -0.20 16.89
CA ARG A 27 10.39 -1.05 17.66
C ARG A 27 11.70 -1.37 16.92
N ALA A 28 11.65 -1.57 15.60
CA ALA A 28 12.85 -1.78 14.79
C ALA A 28 13.74 -0.52 14.77
N ILE A 29 13.17 0.66 14.59
CA ILE A 29 13.89 1.94 14.62
C ILE A 29 14.56 2.15 16.00
N ARG A 30 13.87 1.82 17.10
CA ARG A 30 14.45 1.88 18.46
C ARG A 30 15.64 0.92 18.62
N ARG A 31 15.52 -0.35 18.15
CA ARG A 31 16.64 -1.33 18.16
C ARG A 31 17.82 -0.87 17.32
N ALA A 32 17.55 -0.23 16.19
CA ALA A 32 18.58 0.36 15.32
C ALA A 32 19.34 1.51 16.02
N LYS A 33 18.87 2.02 17.16
CA LYS A 33 19.45 3.15 17.90
C LYS A 33 19.65 4.39 17.00
N LEU A 34 18.77 4.60 16.03
CA LEU A 34 18.78 5.81 15.23
C LEU A 34 18.38 7.00 16.13
N PRO A 35 19.01 8.17 16.00
CA PRO A 35 18.69 9.36 16.79
C PRO A 35 17.41 10.03 16.28
N VAL A 36 16.27 9.39 16.48
CA VAL A 36 14.98 9.86 16.00
C VAL A 36 14.50 11.05 16.82
N ALA A 37 13.86 12.02 16.16
CA ALA A 37 13.18 13.12 16.81
C ALA A 37 11.83 12.66 17.40
N TYR A 38 11.45 13.27 18.52
CA TYR A 38 10.16 13.05 19.19
C TYR A 38 9.32 14.31 19.15
N SER A 39 8.00 14.14 19.23
CA SER A 39 7.09 15.28 19.40
C SER A 39 7.28 15.92 20.78
N GLU A 40 6.92 17.19 20.88
CA GLU A 40 6.85 17.91 22.16
C GLU A 40 5.56 17.54 22.90
N GLY A 41 5.56 17.69 24.24
CA GLY A 41 4.40 17.47 25.10
C GLY A 41 4.59 16.33 26.11
N PHE A 42 3.53 16.03 26.87
CA PHE A 42 3.57 15.07 27.99
C PHE A 42 3.74 13.60 27.55
N ASN A 43 3.34 13.25 26.33
CA ASN A 43 3.54 11.91 25.75
C ASN A 43 4.30 12.04 24.43
N PRO A 44 5.65 12.09 24.46
CA PRO A 44 6.44 12.22 23.24
C PRO A 44 6.28 10.99 22.32
N HIS A 45 5.90 11.20 21.07
CA HIS A 45 5.83 10.18 20.03
C HIS A 45 7.00 10.34 19.06
N MET A 46 7.52 9.20 18.59
CA MET A 46 8.52 9.18 17.53
C MET A 46 7.97 9.85 16.27
N LYS A 47 8.72 10.80 15.70
CA LYS A 47 8.33 11.49 14.47
C LYS A 47 8.63 10.63 13.25
N PHE A 48 7.71 9.73 12.93
CA PHE A 48 7.71 8.98 11.69
C PHE A 48 6.27 8.85 11.14
N SER A 49 6.14 8.65 9.83
CA SER A 49 4.82 8.50 9.20
C SER A 49 4.91 7.66 7.94
N PHE A 50 3.90 6.83 7.71
CA PHE A 50 3.72 6.09 6.46
C PHE A 50 2.94 6.92 5.43
N ALA A 51 3.19 6.62 4.15
CA ALA A 51 2.52 7.26 3.04
C ALA A 51 1.03 6.87 2.94
N SER A 52 0.68 5.63 3.27
CA SER A 52 -0.69 5.13 3.22
C SER A 52 -0.85 3.89 4.10
N ALA A 53 -2.03 3.73 4.70
CA ALA A 53 -2.37 2.50 5.41
C ALA A 53 -2.50 1.32 4.43
N LEU A 54 -2.16 0.11 4.90
CA LEU A 54 -2.34 -1.14 4.17
C LEU A 54 -3.39 -2.01 4.87
N ALA A 55 -4.29 -2.61 4.09
CA ALA A 55 -5.31 -3.52 4.62
C ALA A 55 -4.69 -4.81 5.19
N VAL A 56 -5.37 -5.41 6.17
CA VAL A 56 -5.03 -6.74 6.69
C VAL A 56 -5.18 -7.78 5.57
N GLY A 57 -4.28 -8.76 5.52
CA GLY A 57 -4.26 -9.79 4.50
C GLY A 57 -3.55 -9.39 3.19
N VAL A 58 -3.12 -8.13 3.08
CA VAL A 58 -2.39 -7.61 1.91
C VAL A 58 -0.90 -7.55 2.23
N THR A 59 -0.06 -8.07 1.32
CA THR A 59 1.39 -7.89 1.31
C THR A 59 1.77 -6.59 0.60
N SER A 60 3.02 -6.15 0.74
CA SER A 60 3.47 -4.93 0.07
C SER A 60 4.95 -4.95 -0.25
N GLU A 61 5.28 -4.44 -1.42
CA GLU A 61 6.62 -4.11 -1.88
C GLU A 61 6.89 -2.59 -1.77
N ALA A 62 5.87 -1.81 -1.34
CA ALA A 62 5.86 -0.34 -1.45
C ALA A 62 5.35 0.37 -0.17
N GLU A 63 5.86 -0.03 0.99
CA GLU A 63 5.60 0.69 2.25
C GLU A 63 6.59 1.85 2.39
N VAL A 64 6.20 3.04 1.93
CA VAL A 64 7.04 4.24 2.03
C VAL A 64 6.78 4.96 3.34
N MET A 65 7.84 5.30 4.06
CA MET A 65 7.76 6.08 5.31
C MET A 65 8.83 7.16 5.36
N ASP A 66 8.53 8.24 6.08
CA ASP A 66 9.48 9.26 6.51
C ASP A 66 9.77 9.15 8.01
N VAL A 67 11.03 9.30 8.38
CA VAL A 67 11.51 9.37 9.78
C VAL A 67 12.31 10.64 9.96
N GLU A 68 11.99 11.44 10.99
CA GLU A 68 12.74 12.64 11.34
C GLU A 68 13.85 12.30 12.36
N LEU A 69 15.08 12.74 12.09
CA LEU A 69 16.21 12.55 12.98
C LEU A 69 16.53 13.84 13.75
N SER A 70 16.88 13.72 15.02
CA SER A 70 17.32 14.82 15.90
C SER A 70 18.74 15.32 15.59
N ARG A 71 19.57 14.46 14.97
CA ARG A 71 20.90 14.78 14.46
C ARG A 71 21.20 13.99 13.19
N PRO A 72 22.07 14.48 12.29
CA PRO A 72 22.46 13.74 11.09
C PRO A 72 23.11 12.39 11.40
N VAL A 73 22.88 11.42 10.49
CA VAL A 73 23.53 10.11 10.44
C VAL A 73 23.90 9.85 8.99
N ALA A 74 25.06 9.30 8.73
CA ALA A 74 25.47 8.91 7.39
C ALA A 74 24.52 7.84 6.83
N GLN A 75 24.16 7.95 5.55
CA GLN A 75 23.18 7.05 4.92
C GLN A 75 23.61 5.56 4.99
N PRO A 76 24.86 5.15 4.74
CA PRO A 76 25.27 3.76 4.90
C PRO A 76 25.10 3.25 6.33
N GLU A 77 25.50 4.06 7.34
CA GLU A 77 25.31 3.71 8.75
C GLU A 77 23.83 3.54 9.12
N ALA A 78 22.99 4.48 8.68
CA ALA A 78 21.55 4.40 8.92
C ALA A 78 20.92 3.17 8.26
N TRP A 79 21.37 2.83 7.04
CA TRP A 79 20.97 1.62 6.32
C TRP A 79 21.33 0.36 7.08
N ASP A 80 22.59 0.17 7.43
CA ASP A 80 23.08 -1.05 8.09
C ASP A 80 22.38 -1.28 9.43
N ARG A 81 22.24 -0.22 10.23
CA ARG A 81 21.58 -0.28 11.53
C ARG A 81 20.09 -0.60 11.41
N LEU A 82 19.38 0.02 10.47
CA LEU A 82 17.96 -0.22 10.28
C LEU A 82 17.73 -1.62 9.69
N ALA A 83 18.45 -2.00 8.65
CA ALA A 83 18.31 -3.29 7.99
C ALA A 83 18.55 -4.46 8.97
N ALA A 84 19.59 -4.37 9.82
CA ALA A 84 19.89 -5.37 10.84
C ALA A 84 18.82 -5.45 11.96
N ALA A 85 18.05 -4.37 12.17
CA ALA A 85 17.03 -4.31 13.20
C ALA A 85 15.62 -4.72 12.72
N LEU A 86 15.40 -4.86 11.40
CA LEU A 86 14.10 -5.27 10.87
C LEU A 86 13.80 -6.74 11.22
N PRO A 87 12.52 -7.06 11.54
CA PRO A 87 12.12 -8.43 11.82
C PRO A 87 11.90 -9.23 10.52
N PRO A 88 11.81 -10.58 10.61
CA PRO A 88 11.35 -11.40 9.49
C PRO A 88 10.05 -10.86 8.88
N GLY A 89 9.92 -10.97 7.56
CA GLY A 89 8.77 -10.42 6.81
C GLY A 89 8.86 -8.92 6.48
N VAL A 90 9.90 -8.22 6.94
CA VAL A 90 10.19 -6.82 6.55
C VAL A 90 11.58 -6.71 5.96
N ARG A 91 11.70 -6.08 4.81
CA ARG A 91 12.99 -5.76 4.16
C ARG A 91 13.07 -4.28 3.87
N LEU A 92 14.27 -3.71 3.99
CA LEU A 92 14.60 -2.37 3.55
C LEU A 92 14.99 -2.41 2.07
N GLY A 93 14.23 -1.74 1.20
CA GLY A 93 14.47 -1.68 -0.24
C GLY A 93 15.22 -0.42 -0.69
N ARG A 94 14.94 0.71 -0.03
CA ARG A 94 15.60 1.99 -0.32
C ARG A 94 15.63 2.85 0.95
N LEU A 95 16.68 3.66 1.09
CA LEU A 95 16.81 4.65 2.17
C LEU A 95 17.51 5.88 1.62
N VAL A 96 16.84 7.04 1.67
CA VAL A 96 17.36 8.29 1.14
C VAL A 96 17.26 9.38 2.21
N PRO A 97 18.38 9.99 2.63
CA PRO A 97 18.37 11.17 3.47
C PRO A 97 17.94 12.38 2.65
N TYR A 98 17.20 13.29 3.30
CA TYR A 98 16.82 14.55 2.70
C TYR A 98 16.66 15.66 3.75
N GLU A 99 16.72 16.91 3.30
CA GLU A 99 16.52 18.11 4.11
C GLU A 99 15.33 18.91 3.58
N GLY A 100 14.84 19.83 4.39
CA GLY A 100 13.79 20.75 3.98
C GLY A 100 12.36 20.26 4.24
N LYS A 101 11.38 21.00 3.69
CA LYS A 101 9.94 20.74 3.84
C LYS A 101 9.43 20.00 2.61
N ALA A 102 9.50 18.67 2.62
CA ALA A 102 8.72 17.90 1.66
C ALA A 102 7.21 17.93 2.04
N LYS A 103 6.34 17.83 1.04
CA LYS A 103 4.91 17.58 1.29
C LYS A 103 4.75 16.32 2.13
N SER A 104 3.77 16.30 3.03
CA SER A 104 3.42 15.09 3.77
C SER A 104 3.20 13.93 2.78
N LEU A 105 3.85 12.79 3.02
CA LEU A 105 3.69 11.59 2.20
C LEU A 105 2.21 11.23 2.00
N MET A 106 1.44 11.26 3.08
CA MET A 106 0.02 10.93 3.06
C MET A 106 -0.80 11.89 2.18
N ALA A 107 -0.42 13.16 2.10
CA ALA A 107 -1.06 14.16 1.26
C ALA A 107 -0.55 14.14 -0.20
N ALA A 108 0.59 13.50 -0.44
CA ALA A 108 1.20 13.42 -1.75
C ALA A 108 0.71 12.21 -2.57
N VAL A 109 0.36 11.11 -1.90
CA VAL A 109 -0.11 9.89 -2.57
C VAL A 109 -1.48 10.10 -3.20
N ASP A 110 -1.56 9.90 -4.51
CA ASP A 110 -2.81 9.96 -5.29
C ASP A 110 -3.18 8.64 -5.97
N ARG A 111 -2.25 7.67 -6.04
CA ARG A 111 -2.46 6.36 -6.68
C ARG A 111 -1.73 5.26 -5.93
N ALA A 112 -2.38 4.12 -5.79
CA ALA A 112 -1.79 2.87 -5.33
C ALA A 112 -1.96 1.79 -6.40
N GLU A 113 -0.91 1.00 -6.64
CA GLU A 113 -0.94 -0.11 -7.59
C GLU A 113 -0.85 -1.44 -6.85
N TYR A 114 -1.59 -2.41 -7.38
CA TYR A 114 -1.68 -3.73 -6.79
C TYR A 114 -1.55 -4.82 -7.84
N ARG A 115 -0.89 -5.91 -7.48
CA ARG A 115 -0.93 -7.18 -8.17
C ARG A 115 -1.80 -8.13 -7.36
N VAL A 116 -2.80 -8.72 -8.03
CA VAL A 116 -3.69 -9.73 -7.46
C VAL A 116 -3.48 -11.03 -8.20
N ARG A 117 -3.25 -12.11 -7.48
CA ARG A 117 -3.17 -13.47 -8.01
C ARG A 117 -4.29 -14.30 -7.40
N VAL A 118 -5.13 -14.91 -8.26
CA VAL A 118 -6.26 -15.70 -7.79
C VAL A 118 -6.41 -16.95 -8.66
N PRO A 119 -6.74 -18.13 -8.08
CA PRO A 119 -7.04 -19.33 -8.86
C PRO A 119 -8.14 -19.08 -9.89
N TYR A 120 -7.94 -19.55 -11.11
CA TYR A 120 -8.88 -19.31 -12.21
C TYR A 120 -8.83 -20.39 -13.27
N ALA A 121 -9.95 -21.13 -13.45
CA ALA A 121 -10.07 -22.18 -14.44
C ALA A 121 -10.60 -21.67 -15.80
N GLY A 122 -11.17 -20.46 -15.85
CA GLY A 122 -11.77 -19.88 -17.06
C GLY A 122 -10.76 -19.46 -18.12
N ALA A 123 -11.26 -19.06 -19.28
CA ALA A 123 -10.47 -18.45 -20.35
C ALA A 123 -10.12 -16.99 -20.00
N GLU A 124 -8.93 -16.52 -20.36
CA GLU A 124 -8.50 -15.13 -20.15
C GLU A 124 -9.47 -14.11 -20.74
N GLU A 125 -10.02 -14.44 -21.93
CA GLU A 125 -11.01 -13.64 -22.64
C GLU A 125 -12.32 -13.42 -21.83
N ALA A 126 -12.74 -14.41 -21.03
CA ALA A 126 -13.88 -14.25 -20.15
C ALA A 126 -13.59 -13.24 -19.01
N ALA A 127 -12.39 -13.29 -18.45
CA ALA A 127 -11.96 -12.29 -17.45
C ALA A 127 -11.85 -10.88 -18.04
N ARG A 128 -11.32 -10.76 -19.27
CA ARG A 128 -11.27 -9.48 -20.00
C ARG A 128 -12.67 -8.93 -20.27
N ARG A 129 -13.66 -9.77 -20.63
CA ARG A 129 -15.06 -9.36 -20.80
C ARG A 129 -15.66 -8.85 -19.48
N ALA A 130 -15.41 -9.51 -18.35
CA ALA A 130 -15.88 -9.05 -17.03
C ALA A 130 -15.31 -7.65 -16.69
N VAL A 131 -14.03 -7.43 -16.94
CA VAL A 131 -13.38 -6.11 -16.75
C VAL A 131 -13.97 -5.07 -17.71
N ALA A 132 -14.18 -5.41 -18.98
CA ALA A 132 -14.81 -4.51 -19.95
C ALA A 132 -16.25 -4.14 -19.53
N ALA A 133 -17.03 -5.09 -19.02
CA ALA A 133 -18.38 -4.85 -18.50
C ALA A 133 -18.36 -3.86 -17.32
N PHE A 134 -17.40 -4.00 -16.40
CA PHE A 134 -17.20 -3.03 -15.31
C PHE A 134 -16.96 -1.62 -15.87
N PHE A 135 -16.05 -1.44 -16.82
CA PHE A 135 -15.76 -0.12 -17.38
C PHE A 135 -16.91 0.43 -18.22
N ALA A 136 -17.70 -0.41 -18.87
CA ALA A 136 -18.86 0.00 -19.66
C ALA A 136 -20.09 0.37 -18.79
N ALA A 137 -20.20 -0.16 -17.58
CA ALA A 137 -21.32 0.12 -16.68
C ALA A 137 -21.39 1.63 -16.34
N PRO A 138 -22.58 2.24 -16.21
CA PRO A 138 -22.72 3.63 -15.81
C PRO A 138 -22.23 3.91 -14.39
N GLU A 139 -22.41 2.95 -13.49
CA GLU A 139 -21.97 2.98 -12.09
C GLU A 139 -21.54 1.59 -11.63
N ALA A 140 -20.76 1.51 -10.55
CA ALA A 140 -20.35 0.26 -9.92
C ALA A 140 -20.25 0.45 -8.40
N ILE A 141 -21.37 0.26 -7.71
CA ILE A 141 -21.51 0.59 -6.29
C ILE A 141 -21.13 -0.60 -5.41
N TYR A 142 -20.05 -0.44 -4.65
CA TYR A 142 -19.68 -1.36 -3.58
C TYR A 142 -20.27 -0.92 -2.24
N ARG A 143 -20.98 -1.83 -1.56
CA ARG A 143 -21.55 -1.58 -0.24
C ARG A 143 -20.60 -2.04 0.86
N ARG A 144 -19.88 -1.08 1.44
CA ARG A 144 -18.95 -1.31 2.54
C ARG A 144 -19.71 -1.33 3.86
N VAL A 145 -19.81 -2.52 4.47
CA VAL A 145 -20.41 -2.68 5.78
C VAL A 145 -19.40 -2.30 6.88
N LEU A 146 -19.76 -1.33 7.70
CA LEU A 146 -19.00 -0.89 8.86
C LEU A 146 -19.80 -1.21 10.14
N PRO A 147 -19.18 -1.28 11.33
CA PRO A 147 -19.88 -1.68 12.57
C PRO A 147 -21.13 -0.86 12.91
N LYS A 148 -21.16 0.41 12.48
CA LYS A 148 -22.27 1.33 12.81
C LYS A 148 -23.08 1.82 11.62
N LYS A 149 -22.63 1.54 10.39
CA LYS A 149 -23.29 2.04 9.16
C LYS A 149 -22.81 1.28 7.93
N THR A 150 -23.63 1.28 6.89
CA THR A 150 -23.19 0.90 5.53
C THR A 150 -22.84 2.16 4.76
N ARG A 151 -21.73 2.11 4.01
CA ARG A 151 -21.31 3.18 3.12
C ARG A 151 -21.27 2.65 1.69
N GLU A 152 -21.91 3.35 0.78
CA GLU A 152 -21.78 3.11 -0.65
C GLU A 152 -20.51 3.80 -1.17
N VAL A 153 -19.79 3.07 -2.02
CA VAL A 153 -18.54 3.51 -2.65
C VAL A 153 -18.68 3.22 -4.15
N ASP A 154 -18.73 4.26 -4.96
CA ASP A 154 -18.64 4.07 -6.41
C ASP A 154 -17.20 3.65 -6.76
N ALA A 155 -17.04 2.39 -7.14
CA ALA A 155 -15.74 1.82 -7.48
C ALA A 155 -15.12 2.51 -8.72
N LYS A 156 -15.92 3.02 -9.65
CA LYS A 156 -15.44 3.72 -10.85
C LYS A 156 -14.73 5.04 -10.52
N ALA A 157 -15.10 5.68 -9.40
CA ALA A 157 -14.40 6.86 -8.93
C ALA A 157 -12.94 6.57 -8.57
N TYR A 158 -12.63 5.34 -8.15
CA TYR A 158 -11.32 4.95 -7.64
C TYR A 158 -10.55 3.98 -8.53
N LEU A 159 -11.20 2.95 -9.09
CA LEU A 159 -10.54 1.92 -9.91
C LEU A 159 -10.36 2.44 -11.33
N LYS A 160 -9.12 2.85 -11.66
CA LYS A 160 -8.80 3.57 -12.89
C LYS A 160 -8.33 2.67 -14.02
N GLU A 161 -7.69 1.56 -13.67
CA GLU A 161 -7.13 0.62 -14.64
C GLU A 161 -7.14 -0.79 -14.07
N ILE A 162 -7.44 -1.75 -14.93
CA ILE A 162 -7.32 -3.18 -14.66
C ILE A 162 -6.67 -3.83 -15.87
N ARG A 163 -5.46 -4.36 -15.71
CA ARG A 163 -4.84 -5.23 -16.70
C ARG A 163 -4.98 -6.67 -16.27
N VAL A 164 -5.31 -7.54 -17.24
CA VAL A 164 -5.60 -8.96 -17.01
C VAL A 164 -4.57 -9.79 -17.75
N GLU A 165 -3.99 -10.76 -17.06
CA GLU A 165 -3.11 -11.78 -17.62
C GLU A 165 -3.46 -13.14 -17.00
N LYS A 166 -3.30 -14.24 -17.75
CA LYS A 166 -3.45 -15.59 -17.23
C LYS A 166 -2.11 -16.28 -17.19
N GLU A 167 -1.75 -16.80 -16.02
CA GLU A 167 -0.52 -17.55 -15.81
C GLU A 167 -0.82 -18.88 -15.13
N GLY A 168 -0.59 -19.99 -15.85
CA GLY A 168 -0.94 -21.33 -15.35
C GLY A 168 -2.42 -21.43 -15.00
N GLY A 169 -2.73 -21.95 -13.80
CA GLY A 169 -4.09 -22.04 -13.26
C GLY A 169 -4.57 -20.79 -12.51
N CYS A 170 -3.92 -19.63 -12.68
CA CYS A 170 -4.25 -18.40 -11.98
C CYS A 170 -4.53 -17.24 -12.94
N LEU A 171 -5.33 -16.30 -12.49
CA LEU A 171 -5.51 -14.99 -13.09
C LEU A 171 -4.62 -13.99 -12.33
N LEU A 172 -3.88 -13.17 -13.07
CA LEU A 172 -3.16 -12.02 -12.58
C LEU A 172 -3.94 -10.75 -12.97
N LEU A 173 -4.29 -9.95 -11.96
CA LEU A 173 -4.92 -8.66 -12.16
C LEU A 173 -3.99 -7.57 -11.62
N PHE A 174 -3.68 -6.59 -12.46
CA PHE A 174 -2.92 -5.40 -12.07
C PHE A 174 -3.90 -4.25 -11.96
N LEU A 175 -4.07 -3.73 -10.74
CA LEU A 175 -5.06 -2.71 -10.44
C LEU A 175 -4.37 -1.38 -10.17
N ALA A 176 -4.87 -0.29 -10.78
CA ALA A 176 -4.52 1.06 -10.41
C ALA A 176 -5.69 1.73 -9.69
N ILE A 177 -5.51 2.05 -8.41
CA ILE A 177 -6.55 2.58 -7.55
C ILE A 177 -6.17 3.98 -7.09
N ALA A 178 -7.07 4.94 -7.33
CA ALA A 178 -6.91 6.32 -6.86
C ALA A 178 -7.03 6.40 -5.33
N VAL A 179 -6.16 7.21 -4.74
CA VAL A 179 -6.18 7.57 -3.32
C VAL A 179 -6.55 9.04 -3.24
N THR A 180 -7.63 9.36 -2.52
CA THR A 180 -8.14 10.73 -2.42
C THR A 180 -8.41 11.09 -0.94
N PRO A 181 -8.54 12.38 -0.61
CA PRO A 181 -8.96 12.79 0.74
C PRO A 181 -10.32 12.23 1.16
N ALA A 182 -11.22 11.93 0.21
CA ALA A 182 -12.53 11.31 0.46
C ALA A 182 -12.42 9.80 0.73
N GLY A 183 -11.27 9.17 0.43
CA GLY A 183 -10.99 7.77 0.64
C GLY A 183 -10.42 7.08 -0.59
N SER A 184 -10.56 5.75 -0.61
CA SER A 184 -10.11 4.87 -1.68
C SER A 184 -10.95 3.59 -1.70
N LEU A 185 -10.88 2.85 -2.80
CA LEU A 185 -11.38 1.48 -2.90
C LEU A 185 -10.29 0.51 -2.42
N LYS A 186 -10.65 -0.50 -1.63
CA LYS A 186 -9.68 -1.55 -1.27
C LYS A 186 -9.58 -2.55 -2.41
N PRO A 187 -8.38 -3.12 -2.70
CA PRO A 187 -8.23 -4.07 -3.80
C PRO A 187 -9.12 -5.32 -3.65
N GLY A 188 -9.32 -5.83 -2.42
CA GLY A 188 -10.25 -6.94 -2.18
C GLY A 188 -11.72 -6.58 -2.47
N GLU A 189 -12.13 -5.32 -2.25
CA GLU A 189 -13.46 -4.83 -2.61
C GLU A 189 -13.63 -4.78 -4.13
N ALA A 190 -12.57 -4.38 -4.87
CA ALA A 190 -12.58 -4.41 -6.33
C ALA A 190 -12.76 -5.83 -6.88
N ILE A 191 -12.03 -6.81 -6.33
CA ILE A 191 -12.17 -8.21 -6.76
C ILE A 191 -13.54 -8.76 -6.42
N GLY A 192 -14.06 -8.48 -5.22
CA GLY A 192 -15.43 -8.87 -4.81
C GLY A 192 -16.48 -8.32 -5.75
N LEU A 193 -16.39 -7.03 -6.11
CA LEU A 193 -17.32 -6.39 -7.04
C LEU A 193 -17.25 -7.02 -8.44
N LEU A 194 -16.06 -7.24 -8.98
CA LEU A 194 -15.87 -7.89 -10.28
C LEU A 194 -16.45 -9.31 -10.30
N ALA A 195 -16.28 -10.06 -9.22
CA ALA A 195 -16.80 -11.43 -9.12
C ALA A 195 -18.32 -11.46 -9.01
N HIS A 196 -18.93 -10.64 -8.15
CA HIS A 196 -20.34 -10.70 -7.84
C HIS A 196 -21.22 -10.01 -8.89
N ASP A 197 -20.77 -8.85 -9.41
CA ASP A 197 -21.62 -7.99 -10.22
C ASP A 197 -21.25 -8.00 -11.71
N PHE A 198 -20.01 -8.41 -12.05
CA PHE A 198 -19.51 -8.36 -13.42
C PHE A 198 -19.10 -9.72 -13.98
N GLY A 199 -19.40 -10.81 -13.27
CA GLY A 199 -19.23 -12.18 -13.77
C GLY A 199 -17.77 -12.66 -13.88
N LEU A 200 -16.85 -12.07 -13.14
CA LEU A 200 -15.49 -12.59 -13.01
C LEU A 200 -15.53 -13.87 -12.14
N ALA A 201 -15.36 -15.04 -12.77
CA ALA A 201 -15.52 -16.35 -12.11
C ALA A 201 -14.31 -16.70 -11.22
N VAL A 202 -14.11 -15.95 -10.15
CA VAL A 202 -13.06 -16.16 -9.12
C VAL A 202 -13.69 -16.18 -7.72
N GLU A 203 -13.00 -16.84 -6.76
CA GLU A 203 -13.33 -16.74 -5.34
C GLU A 203 -12.50 -15.61 -4.71
N PRO A 204 -13.11 -14.48 -4.32
CA PRO A 204 -12.37 -13.31 -3.83
C PRO A 204 -11.52 -13.59 -2.59
N ARG A 205 -11.91 -14.58 -1.76
CA ARG A 205 -11.19 -14.95 -0.54
C ARG A 205 -9.88 -15.66 -0.81
N GLU A 206 -9.71 -16.26 -1.98
CA GLU A 206 -8.48 -16.93 -2.42
C GLU A 206 -7.49 -15.96 -3.06
N ALA A 207 -7.87 -14.70 -3.24
CA ALA A 207 -7.02 -13.70 -3.85
C ALA A 207 -5.82 -13.36 -2.96
N GLN A 208 -4.63 -13.54 -3.51
CA GLN A 208 -3.37 -13.07 -2.95
C GLN A 208 -3.12 -11.66 -3.50
N ILE A 209 -3.07 -10.68 -2.61
CA ILE A 209 -3.00 -9.26 -2.99
C ILE A 209 -1.68 -8.68 -2.50
N CYS A 210 -0.94 -8.03 -3.40
CA CYS A 210 0.29 -7.32 -3.09
C CYS A 210 0.21 -5.88 -3.59
N ARG A 211 0.48 -4.91 -2.73
CA ARG A 211 0.70 -3.51 -3.15
C ARG A 211 2.09 -3.38 -3.77
N THR A 212 2.17 -2.99 -5.03
CA THR A 212 3.41 -2.91 -5.79
C THR A 212 3.97 -1.50 -5.90
N ALA A 213 3.11 -0.47 -5.83
CA ALA A 213 3.55 0.92 -5.86
C ALA A 213 2.62 1.87 -5.10
N LEU A 214 3.19 2.99 -4.63
CA LEU A 214 2.51 4.20 -4.21
C LEU A 214 3.07 5.36 -5.01
N LEU A 215 2.22 6.13 -5.68
CA LEU A 215 2.60 7.16 -6.63
C LEU A 215 2.01 8.52 -6.27
N SER A 216 2.67 9.56 -6.76
CA SER A 216 2.22 10.95 -6.74
C SER A 216 2.37 11.54 -8.15
N GLY A 217 1.26 11.91 -8.80
CA GLY A 217 1.29 12.37 -10.19
C GLY A 217 1.93 11.36 -11.15
N GLY A 218 1.73 10.08 -10.91
CA GLY A 218 2.31 8.98 -11.71
C GLY A 218 3.81 8.73 -11.48
N LYS A 219 4.45 9.41 -10.51
CA LYS A 219 5.88 9.27 -10.18
C LYS A 219 6.07 8.58 -8.83
N ASP A 220 7.22 7.92 -8.67
CA ASP A 220 7.67 7.38 -7.40
C ASP A 220 7.78 8.48 -6.33
N LEU A 221 7.41 8.16 -5.09
CA LEU A 221 7.43 9.11 -3.98
C LEU A 221 8.83 9.63 -3.62
N PHE A 222 9.89 8.92 -4.00
CA PHE A 222 11.26 9.38 -3.80
C PHE A 222 11.63 10.57 -4.69
N THR A 223 10.98 10.72 -5.85
CA THR A 223 11.19 11.89 -6.72
C THR A 223 10.80 13.22 -6.05
N LEU A 224 9.95 13.17 -5.01
CA LEU A 224 9.51 14.35 -4.26
C LEU A 224 10.61 14.95 -3.35
N ILE A 225 11.74 14.27 -3.19
CA ILE A 225 12.87 14.68 -2.34
C ILE A 225 14.18 14.77 -3.12
N GLU A 226 14.19 14.42 -4.39
CA GLU A 226 15.36 14.46 -5.28
C GLU A 226 15.43 15.76 -6.11
N SER A 227 14.47 16.67 -5.90
CA SER A 227 14.34 17.95 -6.62
C SER A 227 14.86 19.14 -5.83
#